data_f21fcd0089d80010d82071b042974680
#
_entry.id   f21fcd0089d80010d82071b042974680
#
_cell.length_a   1.000
_cell.length_b   1.000
_cell.length_c   1.000
_cell.angle_alpha   90.00
_cell.angle_beta   90.00
_cell.angle_gamma   90.00
#
_symmetry.space_group_name_H-M   'P 1'
#
loop_
_entity.id
_entity.type
_entity.pdbx_description
1 polymer ?
#
loop_
_entity_poly.entity_id
_entity_poly.type
_entity_poly.pdbx_seq_one_letter_code
_entity_poly.pdbx_strand_id
1 'polypeptide(L)'
;QNVGFNDAAWKEGEGAFGTMENEHVAKTQWGEEFIWVRRVADIQEDLTGKNVYLEYSHDDDVIIYINGIKVVDTGNACKKHVQVKLSEEVVASLKQGENLIAAYCHNRGANGLLDFGLLVELDDNRYFNQTAQQTSADVQPMQTYYNFTCGPVDLNLTFTAPLFMDNLDLMARPVNYISYEVISNDGQAHQVELYFEAAPQW
;
A
#
# COMPACT_ATOMS: atom_id res chain seq x y z
N GLN A 1 9.86 -23.66 1.05
CA GLN A 1 8.91 -24.68 1.49
C GLN A 1 9.24 -25.19 2.88
N ASN A 2 10.42 -25.74 3.11
CA ASN A 2 10.81 -26.25 4.42
C ASN A 2 11.11 -25.09 5.38
N VAL A 3 10.30 -24.94 6.42
CA VAL A 3 10.45 -23.89 7.44
C VAL A 3 11.81 -24.00 8.16
N GLY A 4 12.29 -25.22 8.36
CA GLY A 4 13.59 -25.51 8.98
C GLY A 4 14.79 -25.51 8.03
N PHE A 5 14.67 -25.03 6.81
CA PHE A 5 15.79 -24.94 5.86
C PHE A 5 16.81 -23.90 6.36
N ASN A 6 18.09 -24.25 6.33
CA ASN A 6 19.17 -23.33 6.69
C ASN A 6 19.53 -22.47 5.48
N ASP A 7 19.20 -21.20 5.53
CA ASP A 7 19.47 -20.17 4.51
C ASP A 7 20.59 -19.19 4.90
N ALA A 8 21.34 -19.48 5.97
CA ALA A 8 22.39 -18.60 6.49
C ALA A 8 23.51 -18.27 5.47
N ALA A 9 23.64 -19.06 4.40
CA ALA A 9 24.60 -18.81 3.31
C ALA A 9 24.01 -18.00 2.16
N TRP A 10 22.73 -17.63 2.22
CA TRP A 10 22.10 -16.83 1.17
C TRP A 10 22.53 -15.39 1.24
N LYS A 11 22.46 -14.71 0.09
CA LYS A 11 22.68 -13.26 0.02
C LYS A 11 21.45 -12.53 0.57
N GLU A 12 21.68 -11.44 1.25
CA GLU A 12 20.63 -10.53 1.66
C GLU A 12 20.41 -9.46 0.58
N GLY A 13 19.15 -9.03 0.42
CA GLY A 13 18.75 -7.98 -0.51
C GLY A 13 17.40 -7.39 -0.15
N GLU A 14 17.17 -6.17 -0.62
CA GLU A 14 15.88 -5.48 -0.43
C GLU A 14 14.91 -5.82 -1.58
N GLY A 15 13.64 -6.09 -1.26
CA GLY A 15 12.55 -6.15 -2.24
C GLY A 15 12.19 -4.75 -2.77
N ALA A 16 11.70 -4.61 -3.97
CA ALA A 16 11.48 -5.63 -4.98
C ALA A 16 12.79 -6.15 -5.60
N PHE A 17 12.73 -7.41 -6.11
CA PHE A 17 13.79 -8.04 -6.90
C PHE A 17 13.41 -7.98 -8.37
N GLY A 18 14.38 -7.70 -9.26
CA GLY A 18 14.06 -7.64 -10.69
C GLY A 18 15.30 -7.63 -11.58
N THR A 19 15.06 -7.85 -12.87
CA THR A 19 16.09 -7.71 -13.92
C THR A 19 16.38 -6.24 -14.20
N MET A 20 17.38 -5.98 -15.07
CA MET A 20 17.73 -4.60 -15.45
C MET A 20 16.58 -3.83 -16.09
N GLU A 21 15.68 -4.51 -16.80
CA GLU A 21 14.50 -3.92 -17.44
C GLU A 21 13.51 -3.37 -16.41
N ASN A 22 13.57 -3.86 -15.18
CA ASN A 22 12.77 -3.41 -14.05
C ASN A 22 13.57 -2.58 -13.03
N GLU A 23 14.73 -2.03 -13.38
CA GLU A 23 15.60 -1.26 -12.46
C GLU A 23 14.90 -0.07 -11.79
N HIS A 24 13.86 0.50 -12.44
CA HIS A 24 13.09 1.62 -11.91
C HIS A 24 12.19 1.24 -10.70
N VAL A 25 11.94 -0.05 -10.48
CA VAL A 25 11.14 -0.57 -9.34
C VAL A 25 11.95 -1.54 -8.47
N ALA A 26 12.93 -2.25 -9.05
CA ALA A 26 13.73 -3.22 -8.33
C ALA A 26 14.84 -2.54 -7.51
N LYS A 27 14.89 -2.85 -6.22
CA LYS A 27 16.00 -2.41 -5.36
C LYS A 27 17.17 -3.39 -5.38
N THR A 28 16.89 -4.67 -5.61
CA THR A 28 17.90 -5.71 -5.76
C THR A 28 17.82 -6.32 -7.15
N GLN A 29 18.94 -6.26 -7.89
CA GLN A 29 19.00 -6.87 -9.20
C GLN A 29 19.09 -8.39 -9.09
N TRP A 30 18.36 -9.05 -9.97
CA TRP A 30 18.33 -10.49 -10.15
C TRP A 30 18.43 -10.80 -11.65
N GLY A 31 19.51 -11.41 -12.08
CA GLY A 31 19.80 -11.69 -13.49
C GLY A 31 19.75 -13.16 -13.88
N GLU A 32 19.36 -14.03 -12.96
CA GLU A 32 19.30 -15.47 -13.19
C GLU A 32 17.90 -15.91 -13.62
N GLU A 33 17.78 -17.13 -14.16
CA GLU A 33 16.49 -17.73 -14.57
C GLU A 33 15.54 -17.93 -13.37
N PHE A 34 16.09 -18.20 -12.18
CA PHE A 34 15.33 -18.50 -10.99
C PHE A 34 15.77 -17.64 -9.81
N ILE A 35 14.80 -17.25 -8.97
CA ILE A 35 15.10 -16.68 -7.66
C ILE A 35 14.32 -17.39 -6.55
N TRP A 36 15.00 -17.58 -5.43
CA TRP A 36 14.41 -18.05 -4.18
C TRP A 36 14.60 -16.96 -3.14
N VAL A 37 13.51 -16.51 -2.54
CA VAL A 37 13.52 -15.48 -1.51
C VAL A 37 12.88 -16.02 -0.25
N ARG A 38 13.47 -15.70 0.89
CA ARG A 38 12.89 -15.96 2.21
C ARG A 38 12.92 -14.68 3.01
N ARG A 39 11.82 -14.33 3.63
CA ARG A 39 11.68 -13.16 4.46
C ARG A 39 11.03 -13.55 5.78
N VAL A 40 11.63 -13.10 6.87
CA VAL A 40 10.98 -13.12 8.18
C VAL A 40 10.16 -11.86 8.33
N ALA A 41 8.85 -12.02 8.49
CA ALA A 41 7.93 -10.93 8.82
C ALA A 41 7.67 -10.96 10.32
N ASP A 42 8.11 -9.93 11.02
CA ASP A 42 7.87 -9.77 12.46
C ASP A 42 6.51 -9.06 12.67
N ILE A 43 5.52 -9.82 13.12
CA ILE A 43 4.15 -9.33 13.33
C ILE A 43 3.99 -8.95 14.79
N GLN A 44 3.73 -7.68 15.05
CA GLN A 44 3.59 -7.16 16.42
C GLN A 44 2.16 -7.24 16.95
N GLU A 45 1.18 -7.39 16.06
CA GLU A 45 -0.25 -7.41 16.41
C GLU A 45 -0.83 -8.82 16.41
N ASP A 46 -1.87 -9.04 17.21
CA ASP A 46 -2.74 -10.20 17.07
C ASP A 46 -3.64 -10.04 15.83
N LEU A 47 -3.51 -10.98 14.89
CA LEU A 47 -4.28 -11.00 13.65
C LEU A 47 -5.53 -11.87 13.70
N THR A 48 -5.88 -12.40 14.88
CA THR A 48 -7.09 -13.21 15.06
C THR A 48 -8.35 -12.42 14.66
N GLY A 49 -9.12 -12.97 13.73
CA GLY A 49 -10.35 -12.36 13.24
C GLY A 49 -10.17 -11.18 12.28
N LYS A 50 -8.93 -10.81 11.94
CA LYS A 50 -8.65 -9.76 10.96
C LYS A 50 -8.62 -10.32 9.53
N ASN A 51 -8.97 -9.49 8.56
CA ASN A 51 -8.73 -9.78 7.17
C ASN A 51 -7.28 -9.46 6.83
N VAL A 52 -6.54 -10.49 6.45
CA VAL A 52 -5.13 -10.39 6.05
C VAL A 52 -5.02 -10.73 4.57
N TYR A 53 -4.22 -9.97 3.86
CA TYR A 53 -3.98 -10.13 2.43
C TYR A 53 -2.48 -10.31 2.18
N LEU A 54 -2.16 -11.11 1.17
CA LEU A 54 -0.85 -11.11 0.53
C LEU A 54 -0.94 -10.23 -0.70
N GLU A 55 -0.18 -9.14 -0.76
CA GLU A 55 0.05 -8.40 -1.99
C GLU A 55 1.33 -8.89 -2.63
N TYR A 56 1.30 -9.10 -3.95
CA TYR A 56 2.48 -9.52 -4.70
C TYR A 56 2.48 -9.00 -6.14
N SER A 57 3.68 -8.85 -6.67
CA SER A 57 3.97 -8.55 -8.08
C SER A 57 4.98 -9.58 -8.60
N HIS A 58 4.78 -10.07 -9.80
CA HIS A 58 5.65 -11.08 -10.38
C HIS A 58 5.70 -11.03 -11.91
N ASP A 59 6.79 -11.55 -12.44
CA ASP A 59 7.05 -11.84 -13.86
C ASP A 59 8.16 -12.91 -13.92
N ASP A 60 7.95 -14.14 -14.40
CA ASP A 60 6.75 -14.80 -14.93
C ASP A 60 6.01 -15.66 -13.87
N ASP A 61 6.49 -16.87 -13.57
CA ASP A 61 5.84 -17.78 -12.62
C ASP A 61 6.21 -17.43 -11.18
N VAL A 62 5.24 -17.43 -10.26
CA VAL A 62 5.54 -17.29 -8.84
C VAL A 62 4.81 -18.35 -8.00
N ILE A 63 5.52 -18.86 -6.99
CA ILE A 63 4.94 -19.68 -5.93
C ILE A 63 5.32 -19.04 -4.59
N ILE A 64 4.33 -18.75 -3.75
CA ILE A 64 4.55 -18.13 -2.44
C ILE A 64 3.96 -19.01 -1.33
N TYR A 65 4.74 -19.16 -0.26
CA TYR A 65 4.38 -19.89 0.94
C TYR A 65 4.44 -18.97 2.16
N ILE A 66 3.51 -19.13 3.08
CA ILE A 66 3.52 -18.48 4.40
C ILE A 66 3.53 -19.60 5.44
N ASN A 67 4.53 -19.58 6.33
CA ASN A 67 4.76 -20.61 7.37
C ASN A 67 4.68 -22.06 6.83
N GLY A 68 5.12 -22.26 5.57
CA GLY A 68 5.12 -23.56 4.89
C GLY A 68 3.83 -23.90 4.15
N ILE A 69 2.76 -23.13 4.31
CA ILE A 69 1.48 -23.30 3.60
C ILE A 69 1.55 -22.58 2.25
N LYS A 70 1.23 -23.25 1.16
CA LYS A 70 1.21 -22.64 -0.18
C LYS A 70 0.01 -21.71 -0.34
N VAL A 71 0.27 -20.43 -0.65
CA VAL A 71 -0.75 -19.39 -0.80
C VAL A 71 -0.97 -19.02 -2.25
N VAL A 72 0.11 -18.94 -3.04
CA VAL A 72 0.08 -18.54 -4.45
C VAL A 72 0.81 -19.56 -5.30
N ASP A 73 0.27 -19.82 -6.49
CA ASP A 73 0.87 -20.62 -7.54
C ASP A 73 0.23 -20.16 -8.87
N THR A 74 0.95 -19.31 -9.63
CA THR A 74 0.35 -18.56 -10.75
C THR A 74 0.51 -19.26 -12.09
N GLY A 75 1.52 -20.13 -12.24
CA GLY A 75 2.01 -20.48 -13.57
C GLY A 75 2.55 -19.26 -14.32
N ASN A 76 2.75 -19.40 -15.63
CA ASN A 76 3.31 -18.35 -16.49
C ASN A 76 2.35 -17.15 -16.63
N ALA A 77 2.63 -16.08 -15.93
CA ALA A 77 1.86 -14.84 -15.95
C ALA A 77 2.74 -13.66 -15.45
N CYS A 78 2.41 -12.46 -15.92
CA CYS A 78 2.95 -11.21 -15.38
C CYS A 78 1.81 -10.43 -14.75
N LYS A 79 1.90 -10.16 -13.47
CA LYS A 79 0.89 -9.38 -12.72
C LYS A 79 1.56 -8.47 -11.69
N LYS A 80 0.98 -7.31 -11.49
CA LYS A 80 1.45 -6.33 -10.49
C LYS A 80 0.33 -6.01 -9.51
N HIS A 81 0.72 -5.77 -8.25
CA HIS A 81 -0.18 -5.36 -7.16
C HIS A 81 -1.42 -6.26 -6.99
N VAL A 82 -1.22 -7.58 -7.15
CA VAL A 82 -2.30 -8.55 -6.91
C VAL A 82 -2.48 -8.73 -5.42
N GLN A 83 -3.68 -8.54 -4.94
CA GLN A 83 -4.05 -8.78 -3.55
C GLN A 83 -4.88 -10.07 -3.45
N VAL A 84 -4.43 -11.00 -2.62
CA VAL A 84 -5.13 -12.25 -2.32
C VAL A 84 -5.44 -12.30 -0.83
N LYS A 85 -6.72 -12.39 -0.50
CA LYS A 85 -7.14 -12.62 0.89
C LYS A 85 -6.65 -13.97 1.36
N LEU A 86 -5.97 -13.99 2.50
CA LEU A 86 -5.48 -15.23 3.09
C LEU A 86 -6.65 -16.07 3.63
N SER A 87 -6.55 -17.39 3.47
CA SER A 87 -7.52 -18.33 4.07
C SER A 87 -7.41 -18.33 5.58
N GLU A 88 -8.46 -18.77 6.26
CA GLU A 88 -8.47 -18.92 7.72
C GLU A 88 -7.34 -19.81 8.22
N GLU A 89 -7.00 -20.89 7.49
CA GLU A 89 -5.88 -21.78 7.79
C GLU A 89 -4.55 -21.02 7.80
N VAL A 90 -4.31 -20.17 6.79
CA VAL A 90 -3.07 -19.39 6.69
C VAL A 90 -3.02 -18.33 7.78
N VAL A 91 -4.14 -17.62 8.01
CA VAL A 91 -4.22 -16.62 9.10
C VAL A 91 -3.98 -17.27 10.47
N ALA A 92 -4.54 -18.45 10.71
CA ALA A 92 -4.32 -19.21 11.96
C ALA A 92 -2.86 -19.69 12.14
N SER A 93 -2.11 -19.81 11.04
CA SER A 93 -0.67 -20.14 11.10
C SER A 93 0.21 -18.93 11.45
N LEU A 94 -0.31 -17.71 11.30
CA LEU A 94 0.40 -16.49 11.68
C LEU A 94 0.41 -16.32 13.19
N LYS A 95 1.53 -15.88 13.71
CA LYS A 95 1.73 -15.65 15.15
C LYS A 95 2.34 -14.29 15.40
N GLN A 96 2.19 -13.76 16.60
CA GLN A 96 2.99 -12.61 17.03
C GLN A 96 4.48 -13.00 17.03
N GLY A 97 5.33 -12.10 16.54
CA GLY A 97 6.73 -12.34 16.29
C GLY A 97 7.00 -12.86 14.88
N GLU A 98 7.99 -13.70 14.73
CA GLU A 98 8.56 -14.13 13.46
C GLU A 98 7.66 -15.09 12.69
N ASN A 99 7.35 -14.73 11.44
CA ASN A 99 6.64 -15.53 10.46
C ASN A 99 7.46 -15.62 9.18
N LEU A 100 7.52 -16.80 8.57
CA LEU A 100 8.32 -17.02 7.39
C LEU A 100 7.47 -16.90 6.13
N ILE A 101 7.86 -16.01 5.22
CA ILE A 101 7.35 -15.95 3.85
C ILE A 101 8.46 -16.44 2.94
N ALA A 102 8.18 -17.44 2.10
CA ALA A 102 9.10 -17.98 1.12
C ALA A 102 8.50 -17.89 -0.26
N ALA A 103 9.25 -17.32 -1.20
CA ALA A 103 8.83 -17.17 -2.57
C ALA A 103 9.84 -17.81 -3.52
N TYR A 104 9.33 -18.38 -4.60
CA TYR A 104 10.07 -18.82 -5.77
C TYR A 104 9.53 -18.08 -6.98
N CYS A 105 10.41 -17.53 -7.81
CA CYS A 105 10.01 -16.93 -9.08
C CYS A 105 10.89 -17.49 -10.19
N HIS A 106 10.28 -17.80 -11.34
CA HIS A 106 10.93 -18.26 -12.55
C HIS A 106 10.78 -17.17 -13.61
N ASN A 107 11.88 -16.59 -14.05
CA ASN A 107 11.93 -15.68 -15.18
C ASN A 107 12.16 -16.48 -16.45
N ARG A 108 11.19 -16.51 -17.35
CA ARG A 108 11.24 -17.23 -18.63
C ARG A 108 11.78 -16.37 -19.78
N GLY A 109 12.00 -15.09 -19.54
CA GLY A 109 12.36 -14.13 -20.59
C GLY A 109 13.24 -13.00 -20.11
N ALA A 110 13.07 -11.80 -20.69
CA ALA A 110 13.89 -10.64 -20.42
C ALA A 110 13.55 -9.97 -19.11
N ASN A 111 12.23 -9.88 -18.77
CA ASN A 111 11.73 -9.09 -17.65
C ASN A 111 11.40 -9.99 -16.46
N GLY A 112 12.22 -9.97 -15.42
CA GLY A 112 11.91 -10.63 -14.16
C GLY A 112 11.50 -9.61 -13.09
N LEU A 113 10.48 -9.93 -12.30
CA LEU A 113 10.04 -9.12 -11.17
C LEU A 113 9.52 -10.04 -10.06
N LEU A 114 9.90 -9.74 -8.81
CA LEU A 114 9.32 -10.37 -7.63
C LEU A 114 9.26 -9.36 -6.50
N ASP A 115 8.05 -9.11 -6.02
CA ASP A 115 7.81 -8.36 -4.79
C ASP A 115 6.62 -8.96 -4.04
N PHE A 116 6.62 -8.90 -2.71
CA PHE A 116 5.51 -9.38 -1.91
C PHE A 116 5.53 -8.81 -0.50
N GLY A 117 4.34 -8.66 0.08
CA GLY A 117 4.14 -8.18 1.45
C GLY A 117 2.80 -8.61 2.02
N LEU A 118 2.69 -8.56 3.35
CA LEU A 118 1.42 -8.76 4.03
C LEU A 118 0.73 -7.42 4.27
N LEU A 119 -0.56 -7.38 4.02
CA LEU A 119 -1.45 -6.27 4.32
C LEU A 119 -2.51 -6.74 5.31
N VAL A 120 -2.84 -5.91 6.25
CA VAL A 120 -3.93 -6.14 7.20
C VAL A 120 -4.99 -5.09 6.93
N GLU A 121 -6.24 -5.55 6.76
CA GLU A 121 -7.36 -4.62 6.66
C GLU A 121 -7.51 -3.88 7.98
N LEU A 122 -7.44 -2.57 7.90
CA LEU A 122 -7.68 -1.72 9.06
C LEU A 122 -9.17 -1.77 9.40
N ASP A 123 -9.46 -1.92 10.69
CA ASP A 123 -10.81 -1.74 11.17
C ASP A 123 -11.18 -0.26 11.04
N ASP A 124 -12.13 0.09 10.17
CA ASP A 124 -12.55 1.46 9.89
C ASP A 124 -12.92 2.24 11.17
N ASN A 125 -13.40 1.53 12.18
CA ASN A 125 -13.73 2.10 13.49
C ASN A 125 -12.51 2.41 14.37
N ARG A 126 -11.30 2.01 13.97
CA ARG A 126 -10.10 2.17 14.79
C ARG A 126 -9.53 3.58 14.76
N TYR A 127 -9.70 4.28 13.64
CA TYR A 127 -9.19 5.64 13.44
C TYR A 127 -10.29 6.67 13.27
N PHE A 128 -11.42 6.28 12.67
CA PHE A 128 -12.53 7.16 12.39
C PHE A 128 -13.83 6.53 12.92
N ASN A 129 -14.38 7.12 13.95
CA ASN A 129 -15.64 6.65 14.57
C ASN A 129 -16.88 7.35 14.02
N GLN A 130 -16.71 8.39 13.22
CA GLN A 130 -17.79 9.14 12.58
C GLN A 130 -17.36 9.65 11.21
N THR A 131 -18.34 9.76 10.29
CA THR A 131 -18.17 10.41 9.00
C THR A 131 -18.69 11.83 9.07
N ALA A 132 -17.91 12.79 8.59
CA ALA A 132 -18.33 14.18 8.47
C ALA A 132 -19.48 14.33 7.46
N GLN A 133 -20.43 15.19 7.76
CA GLN A 133 -21.53 15.51 6.84
C GLN A 133 -21.09 16.60 5.86
N GLN A 134 -21.01 16.29 4.57
CA GLN A 134 -20.82 17.31 3.54
C GLN A 134 -22.07 18.16 3.41
N THR A 135 -21.92 19.47 3.60
CA THR A 135 -23.02 20.44 3.53
C THR A 135 -23.10 21.18 2.21
N SER A 136 -21.96 21.36 1.53
CA SER A 136 -21.92 21.94 0.20
C SER A 136 -20.68 21.52 -0.59
N ALA A 137 -20.79 21.67 -1.92
CA ALA A 137 -19.67 21.63 -2.86
C ALA A 137 -19.91 22.69 -3.93
N ASP A 138 -18.91 23.55 -4.17
CA ASP A 138 -18.92 24.58 -5.22
C ASP A 138 -17.67 24.42 -6.08
N VAL A 139 -17.88 24.18 -7.38
CA VAL A 139 -16.80 23.93 -8.35
C VAL A 139 -16.60 25.15 -9.21
N GLN A 140 -15.44 25.77 -9.10
CA GLN A 140 -14.99 26.90 -9.87
C GLN A 140 -13.83 26.49 -10.82
N PRO A 141 -13.48 27.26 -11.84
CA PRO A 141 -12.48 26.84 -12.85
C PRO A 141 -11.10 26.45 -12.31
N MET A 142 -10.66 27.04 -11.21
CA MET A 142 -9.35 26.76 -10.58
C MET A 142 -9.45 26.36 -9.13
N GLN A 143 -10.65 26.35 -8.57
CA GLN A 143 -10.89 26.06 -7.17
C GLN A 143 -12.16 25.24 -6.98
N THR A 144 -12.10 24.30 -6.04
CA THR A 144 -13.29 23.59 -5.57
C THR A 144 -13.39 23.76 -4.06
N TYR A 145 -14.54 24.21 -3.61
CA TYR A 145 -14.85 24.46 -2.19
C TYR A 145 -15.76 23.36 -1.68
N TYR A 146 -15.39 22.78 -0.56
CA TYR A 146 -16.20 21.80 0.17
C TYR A 146 -16.41 22.28 1.59
N ASN A 147 -17.64 22.19 2.08
CA ASN A 147 -17.97 22.47 3.47
C ASN A 147 -18.50 21.20 4.13
N PHE A 148 -18.03 20.95 5.35
CA PHE A 148 -18.41 19.78 6.13
C PHE A 148 -18.76 20.20 7.55
N THR A 149 -19.73 19.51 8.14
CA THR A 149 -19.97 19.55 9.60
C THR A 149 -19.35 18.29 10.21
N CYS A 150 -18.43 18.48 11.15
CA CYS A 150 -17.66 17.46 11.83
C CYS A 150 -17.95 17.50 13.35
N GLY A 151 -19.18 17.13 13.73
CA GLY A 151 -19.62 17.27 15.14
C GLY A 151 -19.64 18.73 15.58
N PRO A 152 -18.83 19.14 16.61
CA PRO A 152 -18.84 20.49 17.15
C PRO A 152 -18.05 21.52 16.33
N VAL A 153 -17.50 21.12 15.17
CA VAL A 153 -16.73 22.01 14.30
C VAL A 153 -17.19 21.88 12.84
N ASP A 154 -17.06 22.95 12.09
CA ASP A 154 -17.23 22.97 10.64
C ASP A 154 -15.87 23.05 9.99
N LEU A 155 -15.69 22.27 8.92
CA LEU A 155 -14.46 22.22 8.11
C LEU A 155 -14.75 22.75 6.72
N ASN A 156 -14.03 23.80 6.32
CA ASN A 156 -14.02 24.33 4.97
C ASN A 156 -12.73 23.89 4.27
N LEU A 157 -12.86 23.12 3.18
CA LEU A 157 -11.74 22.69 2.35
C LEU A 157 -11.77 23.42 1.01
N THR A 158 -10.61 23.88 0.57
CA THR A 158 -10.44 24.45 -0.77
C THR A 158 -9.31 23.75 -1.49
N PHE A 159 -9.64 23.11 -2.61
CA PHE A 159 -8.66 22.57 -3.54
C PHE A 159 -8.40 23.61 -4.63
N THR A 160 -7.13 23.97 -4.82
CA THR A 160 -6.74 24.97 -5.83
C THR A 160 -5.76 24.34 -6.82
N ALA A 161 -6.15 24.31 -8.09
CA ALA A 161 -5.30 23.94 -9.21
C ALA A 161 -5.01 25.18 -10.06
N PRO A 162 -3.85 25.86 -9.91
CA PRO A 162 -3.56 27.10 -10.62
C PRO A 162 -3.37 26.84 -12.12
N LEU A 163 -4.27 27.33 -12.94
CA LEU A 163 -4.25 27.22 -14.40
C LEU A 163 -4.23 28.63 -15.04
N PHE A 164 -3.10 29.32 -14.92
CA PHE A 164 -2.94 30.65 -15.50
C PHE A 164 -2.48 30.55 -16.97
N MET A 165 -3.38 30.73 -17.91
CA MET A 165 -3.11 30.58 -19.35
C MET A 165 -2.12 31.63 -19.89
N ASP A 166 -1.95 32.72 -19.20
CA ASP A 166 -1.01 33.82 -19.51
C ASP A 166 0.37 33.64 -18.84
N ASN A 167 0.53 32.59 -18.00
CA ASN A 167 1.78 32.25 -17.33
C ASN A 167 2.06 30.76 -17.42
N LEU A 168 2.72 30.36 -18.51
CA LEU A 168 3.04 28.95 -18.78
C LEU A 168 3.99 28.34 -17.76
N ASP A 169 4.86 29.12 -17.13
CA ASP A 169 5.77 28.63 -16.10
C ASP A 169 5.02 28.22 -14.83
N LEU A 170 3.97 28.93 -14.45
CA LEU A 170 3.09 28.53 -13.37
C LEU A 170 2.19 27.35 -13.75
N MET A 171 1.66 27.36 -14.96
CA MET A 171 0.79 26.31 -15.47
C MET A 171 1.53 24.96 -15.60
N ALA A 172 2.82 24.98 -15.94
CA ALA A 172 3.65 23.77 -16.07
C ALA A 172 4.07 23.15 -14.72
N ARG A 173 3.84 23.83 -13.61
CA ARG A 173 4.18 23.29 -12.28
C ARG A 173 3.12 22.28 -11.85
N PRO A 174 3.51 21.02 -11.54
CA PRO A 174 2.57 20.01 -11.05
C PRO A 174 2.25 20.23 -9.56
N VAL A 175 1.73 21.41 -9.21
CA VAL A 175 1.45 21.81 -7.81
C VAL A 175 -0.02 22.15 -7.66
N ASN A 176 -0.67 21.47 -6.74
CA ASN A 176 -2.01 21.77 -6.26
C ASN A 176 -1.94 22.19 -4.80
N TYR A 177 -2.83 23.07 -4.38
CA TYR A 177 -2.91 23.53 -3.00
C TYR A 177 -4.18 22.96 -2.36
N ILE A 178 -4.06 22.54 -1.12
CA ILE A 178 -5.19 22.22 -0.25
C ILE A 178 -5.13 23.18 0.92
N SER A 179 -6.16 24.03 1.01
CA SER A 179 -6.33 24.96 2.13
C SER A 179 -7.51 24.51 2.97
N TYR A 180 -7.45 24.72 4.27
CA TYR A 180 -8.54 24.40 5.16
C TYR A 180 -8.73 25.47 6.23
N GLU A 181 -9.95 25.58 6.71
CA GLU A 181 -10.34 26.38 7.84
C GLU A 181 -11.27 25.54 8.73
N VAL A 182 -11.05 25.61 10.05
CA VAL A 182 -11.91 24.93 11.02
C VAL A 182 -12.53 25.96 11.93
N ILE A 183 -13.85 25.91 12.06
CA ILE A 183 -14.64 26.87 12.83
C ILE A 183 -15.46 26.09 13.87
N SER A 184 -15.44 26.53 15.12
CA SER A 184 -16.33 25.99 16.13
C SER A 184 -17.78 26.38 15.80
N ASN A 185 -18.71 25.41 15.82
CA ASN A 185 -20.13 25.64 15.58
C ASN A 185 -20.98 25.60 16.86
N ASP A 186 -20.36 25.33 18.02
CA ASP A 186 -21.00 25.34 19.35
C ASP A 186 -20.51 26.46 20.28
N GLY A 187 -19.58 27.29 19.82
CA GLY A 187 -19.03 28.41 20.56
C GLY A 187 -18.01 28.03 21.65
N GLN A 188 -17.59 26.76 21.69
CA GLN A 188 -16.56 26.28 22.60
C GLN A 188 -15.21 26.15 21.90
N ALA A 189 -14.14 26.06 22.67
CA ALA A 189 -12.81 25.77 22.13
C ALA A 189 -12.61 24.26 21.97
N HIS A 190 -12.17 23.84 20.79
CA HIS A 190 -11.87 22.45 20.47
C HIS A 190 -10.43 22.28 20.03
N GLN A 191 -9.80 21.17 20.43
CA GLN A 191 -8.53 20.74 19.87
C GLN A 191 -8.82 19.94 18.59
N VAL A 192 -8.22 20.37 17.47
CA VAL A 192 -8.45 19.76 16.16
C VAL A 192 -7.12 19.35 15.56
N GLU A 193 -7.08 18.14 15.03
CA GLU A 193 -5.98 17.63 14.22
C GLU A 193 -6.53 17.27 12.83
N LEU A 194 -5.81 17.67 11.78
CA LEU A 194 -6.15 17.31 10.41
C LEU A 194 -5.17 16.25 9.90
N TYR A 195 -5.69 15.11 9.48
CA TYR A 195 -4.93 14.07 8.80
C TYR A 195 -5.28 14.07 7.32
N PHE A 196 -4.26 14.08 6.46
CA PHE A 196 -4.39 13.98 5.01
C PHE A 196 -3.53 12.83 4.50
N GLU A 197 -4.12 11.96 3.71
CA GLU A 197 -3.44 10.84 3.06
C GLU A 197 -3.74 10.83 1.57
N ALA A 198 -2.72 10.54 0.76
CA ALA A 198 -2.86 10.32 -0.68
C ALA A 198 -2.17 8.99 -1.03
N ALA A 199 -2.91 8.08 -1.67
CA ALA A 199 -2.33 6.85 -2.15
C ALA A 199 -1.40 7.11 -3.34
N PRO A 200 -0.20 6.49 -3.41
CA PRO A 200 0.78 6.74 -4.48
C PRO A 200 0.45 6.03 -5.80
N GLN A 201 -0.75 5.50 -5.94
CA GLN A 201 -1.21 4.75 -7.12
C GLN A 201 -1.85 5.70 -8.14
N TRP A 202 -1.02 6.45 -8.86
CA TRP A 202 -1.42 7.36 -9.93
C TRP A 202 -0.93 6.84 -11.28
#